data_692b9bf4086f3c2da16ff15567fb4243
#
_entry.id   692b9bf4086f3c2da16ff15567fb4243
#
_cell.length_a   1.000
_cell.length_b   1.000
_cell.length_c   1.000
_cell.angle_alpha   90.00
_cell.angle_beta   90.00
_cell.angle_gamma   90.00
#
_symmetry.space_group_name_H-M   'P 1'
#
loop_
_entity.id
_entity.type
_entity.pdbx_description
1 polymer ?
#
loop_
_entity_poly.entity_id
_entity_poly.type
_entity_poly.pdbx_seq_one_letter_code
_entity_poly.pdbx_strand_id
1 'polypeptide(L)'
;MRFGYWLPVFGGWLRNVPDEGMEATWDYVRRLAQRSEQIGFDLTLIAELNLNDIKGPDAPSLDAWSTAAALAAVTERLELMVAVRPTFHPPALLAKQAANIDRISGGRLTLNVVSSWWAGEAKQYGVEFDQHDARYARTAEWLAVVSGMWSASRFSHAGTYYRVEDAILEPKPVARPRPTIYAGGESEAAKNLIARDCDAYLMHGDPPERVAAKVADMRARRTRADGGLPPLKFGVAGYVVCADTDARARAEVARITDVRQSAAGYANYQDWLANTQLEQQVSLEDYSVSNRGLRAGLVGTAEQIAQRIAEFERAGVDLLLLQFSPQYEEMERFAAEVIPLVEELTAGRRAPAR
;
A
#
# COMPACT_ATOMS: atom_id res chain seq x y z
N MET A 1 -7.51 14.10 -6.96
CA MET A 1 -7.33 12.68 -6.55
C MET A 1 -6.15 12.09 -7.31
N ARG A 2 -5.29 11.28 -6.67
CA ARG A 2 -4.26 10.47 -7.31
C ARG A 2 -4.74 9.03 -7.42
N PHE A 3 -4.32 8.34 -8.48
CA PHE A 3 -4.64 6.94 -8.70
C PHE A 3 -3.36 6.10 -8.69
N GLY A 4 -3.29 5.20 -7.72
CA GLY A 4 -2.27 4.17 -7.66
C GLY A 4 -2.89 2.79 -7.79
N TYR A 5 -2.05 1.79 -7.91
CA TYR A 5 -2.49 0.40 -7.93
C TYR A 5 -1.49 -0.52 -7.22
N TRP A 6 -1.97 -1.67 -6.80
CA TRP A 6 -1.13 -2.73 -6.28
C TRP A 6 -0.54 -3.52 -7.43
N LEU A 7 0.80 -3.66 -7.46
CA LEU A 7 1.48 -4.51 -8.44
C LEU A 7 1.18 -5.99 -8.14
N PRO A 8 0.70 -6.79 -9.11
CA PRO A 8 0.26 -8.16 -8.83
C PRO A 8 1.44 -9.16 -8.70
N VAL A 9 2.32 -8.90 -7.75
CA VAL A 9 3.49 -9.74 -7.43
C VAL A 9 3.12 -11.14 -6.93
N PHE A 10 1.84 -11.36 -6.61
CA PHE A 10 1.29 -12.64 -6.13
C PHE A 10 0.43 -13.36 -7.18
N GLY A 11 0.32 -12.83 -8.41
CA GLY A 11 -0.52 -13.41 -9.44
C GLY A 11 -2.02 -13.20 -9.24
N GLY A 12 -2.42 -12.22 -8.43
CA GLY A 12 -3.83 -11.85 -8.22
C GLY A 12 -4.15 -11.27 -6.86
N TRP A 13 -5.45 -11.01 -6.65
CA TRP A 13 -6.01 -10.36 -5.47
C TRP A 13 -7.16 -11.13 -4.83
N LEU A 14 -7.70 -12.10 -5.58
CA LEU A 14 -8.90 -12.84 -5.21
C LEU A 14 -8.53 -14.22 -4.69
N ARG A 15 -8.85 -14.49 -3.43
CA ARG A 15 -8.53 -15.76 -2.78
C ARG A 15 -9.38 -16.92 -3.32
N ASN A 16 -10.57 -16.61 -3.84
CA ASN A 16 -11.51 -17.59 -4.39
C ASN A 16 -11.29 -17.90 -5.88
N VAL A 17 -10.45 -17.15 -6.56
CA VAL A 17 -10.21 -17.30 -8.01
C VAL A 17 -8.78 -17.80 -8.20
N PRO A 18 -8.57 -19.08 -8.55
CA PRO A 18 -7.23 -19.66 -8.68
C PRO A 18 -6.38 -18.96 -9.75
N ASP A 19 -6.98 -18.68 -10.89
CA ASP A 19 -6.32 -17.99 -12.01
C ASP A 19 -7.11 -16.73 -12.38
N GLU A 20 -6.45 -15.59 -12.27
CA GLU A 20 -6.99 -14.27 -12.60
C GLU A 20 -6.39 -13.72 -13.92
N GLY A 21 -5.67 -14.54 -14.68
CA GLY A 21 -4.94 -14.08 -15.87
C GLY A 21 -3.75 -13.16 -15.58
N MET A 22 -3.28 -13.18 -14.34
CA MET A 22 -2.14 -12.36 -13.86
C MET A 22 -0.99 -13.28 -13.47
N GLU A 23 0.11 -13.23 -14.19
CA GLU A 23 1.28 -14.04 -13.85
C GLU A 23 2.18 -13.29 -12.86
N ALA A 24 2.64 -13.98 -11.79
CA ALA A 24 3.70 -13.48 -10.92
C ALA A 24 5.07 -13.60 -11.61
N THR A 25 5.26 -12.88 -12.72
CA THR A 25 6.49 -12.88 -13.53
C THR A 25 6.98 -11.46 -13.77
N TRP A 26 8.32 -11.32 -13.96
CA TRP A 26 8.92 -10.05 -14.32
C TRP A 26 8.31 -9.43 -15.59
N ASP A 27 8.11 -10.23 -16.62
CA ASP A 27 7.58 -9.74 -17.89
C ASP A 27 6.17 -9.18 -17.76
N TYR A 28 5.31 -9.82 -16.97
CA TYR A 28 3.96 -9.31 -16.71
C TYR A 28 4.00 -7.98 -15.97
N VAL A 29 4.68 -7.93 -14.81
CA VAL A 29 4.68 -6.71 -13.97
C VAL A 29 5.41 -5.54 -14.63
N ARG A 30 6.45 -5.80 -15.45
CA ARG A 30 7.14 -4.78 -16.24
C ARG A 30 6.21 -4.15 -17.27
N ARG A 31 5.53 -4.97 -18.08
CA ARG A 31 4.58 -4.48 -19.10
C ARG A 31 3.45 -3.69 -18.46
N LEU A 32 2.89 -4.18 -17.35
CA LEU A 32 1.84 -3.51 -16.62
C LEU A 32 2.30 -2.14 -16.10
N ALA A 33 3.48 -2.05 -15.48
CA ALA A 33 4.01 -0.81 -14.93
C ALA A 33 4.27 0.23 -16.03
N GLN A 34 4.87 -0.17 -17.15
CA GLN A 34 5.10 0.72 -18.29
C GLN A 34 3.78 1.20 -18.91
N ARG A 35 2.78 0.30 -18.99
CA ARG A 35 1.46 0.67 -19.52
C ARG A 35 0.70 1.59 -18.57
N SER A 36 0.76 1.34 -17.27
CA SER A 36 0.06 2.14 -16.26
C SER A 36 0.44 3.62 -16.29
N GLU A 37 1.74 3.94 -16.44
CA GLU A 37 2.15 5.35 -16.59
C GLU A 37 1.68 6.01 -17.89
N GLN A 38 1.45 5.23 -18.96
CA GLN A 38 0.91 5.76 -20.22
C GLN A 38 -0.56 6.10 -20.12
N ILE A 39 -1.32 5.32 -19.37
CA ILE A 39 -2.77 5.50 -19.20
C ILE A 39 -3.18 6.37 -18.01
N GLY A 40 -2.21 6.96 -17.30
CA GLY A 40 -2.48 8.00 -16.31
C GLY A 40 -2.48 7.58 -14.85
N PHE A 41 -1.95 6.39 -14.51
CA PHE A 41 -1.71 6.07 -13.10
C PHE A 41 -0.47 6.79 -12.56
N ASP A 42 -0.56 7.24 -11.31
CA ASP A 42 0.47 8.03 -10.63
C ASP A 42 1.51 7.17 -9.94
N LEU A 43 1.10 5.99 -9.42
CA LEU A 43 2.00 5.16 -8.63
C LEU A 43 1.63 3.68 -8.67
N THR A 44 2.62 2.83 -8.41
CA THR A 44 2.38 1.41 -8.07
C THR A 44 2.88 1.10 -6.67
N LEU A 45 2.13 0.29 -5.90
CA LEU A 45 2.60 -0.29 -4.66
C LEU A 45 3.06 -1.72 -4.91
N ILE A 46 4.31 -2.01 -4.54
CA ILE A 46 4.93 -3.32 -4.61
C ILE A 46 4.85 -3.93 -3.21
N ALA A 47 3.95 -4.90 -3.04
CA ALA A 47 3.77 -5.55 -1.75
C ALA A 47 4.95 -6.46 -1.40
N GLU A 48 5.29 -6.52 -0.12
CA GLU A 48 6.38 -7.38 0.38
C GLU A 48 5.84 -8.52 1.23
N LEU A 49 5.83 -9.71 0.66
CA LEU A 49 5.70 -10.99 1.34
C LEU A 49 6.60 -12.00 0.61
N ASN A 50 7.31 -12.82 1.38
CA ASN A 50 8.19 -13.85 0.81
C ASN A 50 7.41 -15.10 0.40
N LEU A 51 6.21 -15.27 0.94
CA LEU A 51 5.26 -16.32 0.60
C LEU A 51 3.99 -15.70 0.02
N ASN A 52 3.26 -16.48 -0.77
CA ASN A 52 2.04 -15.99 -1.38
C ASN A 52 0.84 -16.14 -0.44
N ASP A 53 0.34 -15.02 0.08
CA ASP A 53 -0.83 -14.98 0.97
C ASP A 53 -2.17 -15.10 0.22
N ILE A 54 -2.18 -14.86 -1.08
CA ILE A 54 -3.42 -14.81 -1.88
C ILE A 54 -3.76 -16.17 -2.50
N LYS A 55 -2.78 -16.84 -3.08
CA LYS A 55 -2.96 -18.11 -3.81
C LYS A 55 -2.50 -19.32 -3.02
N GLY A 56 -1.97 -19.12 -1.82
CA GLY A 56 -1.39 -20.12 -0.95
C GLY A 56 0.13 -20.03 -0.90
N PRO A 57 0.76 -20.49 0.21
CA PRO A 57 2.17 -20.24 0.48
C PRO A 57 3.13 -20.86 -0.55
N ASP A 58 2.71 -21.91 -1.26
CA ASP A 58 3.51 -22.58 -2.29
C ASP A 58 3.40 -21.91 -3.68
N ALA A 59 2.50 -20.94 -3.85
CA ALA A 59 2.34 -20.22 -5.10
C ALA A 59 3.48 -19.18 -5.29
N PRO A 60 3.83 -18.85 -6.55
CA PRO A 60 4.86 -17.84 -6.81
C PRO A 60 4.57 -16.47 -6.17
N SER A 61 5.63 -15.81 -5.68
CA SER A 61 5.63 -14.40 -5.32
C SER A 61 6.93 -13.75 -5.77
N LEU A 62 6.88 -12.49 -6.21
CA LEU A 62 8.08 -11.76 -6.59
C LEU A 62 8.64 -10.99 -5.39
N ASP A 63 9.96 -10.93 -5.28
CA ASP A 63 10.63 -10.09 -4.29
C ASP A 63 10.39 -8.60 -4.57
N ALA A 64 9.96 -7.86 -3.56
CA ALA A 64 9.55 -6.47 -3.71
C ALA A 64 10.72 -5.54 -4.05
N TRP A 65 11.86 -5.72 -3.42
CA TRP A 65 12.98 -4.78 -3.51
C TRP A 65 13.76 -4.92 -4.80
N SER A 66 14.00 -6.15 -5.26
CA SER A 66 14.60 -6.40 -6.58
C SER A 66 13.66 -5.99 -7.72
N THR A 67 12.35 -6.24 -7.57
CA THR A 67 11.33 -5.76 -8.53
C THR A 67 11.30 -4.24 -8.59
N ALA A 68 11.35 -3.55 -7.46
CA ALA A 68 11.39 -2.09 -7.41
C ALA A 68 12.63 -1.51 -8.11
N ALA A 69 13.80 -2.09 -7.88
CA ALA A 69 15.04 -1.67 -8.53
C ALA A 69 14.97 -1.83 -10.06
N ALA A 70 14.40 -2.95 -10.53
CA ALA A 70 14.22 -3.20 -11.95
C ALA A 70 13.19 -2.24 -12.57
N LEU A 71 12.04 -2.00 -11.89
CA LEU A 71 11.03 -1.05 -12.37
C LEU A 71 11.55 0.40 -12.37
N ALA A 72 12.38 0.79 -11.40
CA ALA A 72 13.01 2.11 -11.38
C ALA A 72 13.80 2.42 -12.66
N ALA A 73 14.41 1.40 -13.26
CA ALA A 73 15.23 1.52 -14.46
C ALA A 73 14.42 1.52 -15.78
N VAL A 74 13.16 1.05 -15.76
CA VAL A 74 12.34 0.87 -16.98
C VAL A 74 11.07 1.71 -17.02
N THR A 75 10.84 2.54 -16.00
CA THR A 75 9.74 3.51 -15.90
C THR A 75 10.29 4.93 -15.78
N GLU A 76 9.51 5.94 -16.16
CA GLU A 76 9.97 7.33 -16.22
C GLU A 76 9.27 8.25 -15.21
N ARG A 77 7.97 8.05 -14.95
CA ARG A 77 7.14 8.93 -14.14
C ARG A 77 6.46 8.22 -12.97
N LEU A 78 6.23 6.93 -13.10
CA LEU A 78 5.51 6.14 -12.10
C LEU A 78 6.23 6.19 -10.75
N GLU A 79 5.54 6.64 -9.70
CA GLU A 79 6.04 6.57 -8.32
C GLU A 79 6.05 5.10 -7.87
N LEU A 80 7.15 4.68 -7.27
CA LEU A 80 7.36 3.31 -6.83
C LEU A 80 7.24 3.26 -5.30
N MET A 81 6.07 2.89 -4.82
CA MET A 81 5.82 2.67 -3.40
C MET A 81 6.20 1.23 -3.07
N VAL A 82 7.25 1.05 -2.28
CA VAL A 82 7.74 -0.28 -1.90
C VAL A 82 7.33 -0.57 -0.46
N ALA A 83 6.62 -1.67 -0.26
CA ALA A 83 6.36 -2.15 1.07
C ALA A 83 7.68 -2.59 1.74
N VAL A 84 7.79 -2.29 3.03
CA VAL A 84 8.93 -2.70 3.84
C VAL A 84 8.48 -3.13 5.22
N ARG A 85 8.99 -4.28 5.65
CA ARG A 85 8.71 -4.83 6.97
C ARG A 85 9.98 -4.73 7.82
N PRO A 86 10.06 -3.81 8.80
CA PRO A 86 11.24 -3.57 9.64
C PRO A 86 11.83 -4.84 10.28
N THR A 87 11.00 -5.82 10.58
CA THR A 87 11.42 -7.11 11.13
C THR A 87 12.36 -7.89 10.19
N PHE A 88 12.23 -7.72 8.87
CA PHE A 88 13.01 -8.43 7.86
C PHE A 88 14.23 -7.66 7.35
N HIS A 89 14.36 -6.37 7.70
CA HIS A 89 15.38 -5.49 7.14
C HIS A 89 16.19 -4.75 8.21
N PRO A 90 17.50 -4.98 8.33
CA PRO A 90 18.38 -4.09 9.10
C PRO A 90 18.29 -2.64 8.55
N PRO A 91 17.97 -1.63 9.40
CA PRO A 91 17.59 -0.30 8.92
C PRO A 91 18.71 0.42 8.16
N ALA A 92 19.96 0.30 8.57
CA ALA A 92 21.08 0.96 7.88
C ALA A 92 21.33 0.37 6.49
N LEU A 93 21.18 -0.96 6.32
CA LEU A 93 21.32 -1.62 5.03
C LEU A 93 20.18 -1.23 4.10
N LEU A 94 18.95 -1.23 4.61
CA LEU A 94 17.81 -0.82 3.82
C LEU A 94 17.86 0.66 3.44
N ALA A 95 18.29 1.54 4.33
CA ALA A 95 18.47 2.95 4.02
C ALA A 95 19.41 3.15 2.82
N LYS A 96 20.48 2.35 2.73
CA LYS A 96 21.42 2.36 1.60
C LYS A 96 20.79 1.84 0.31
N GLN A 97 20.08 0.73 0.38
CA GLN A 97 19.38 0.13 -0.76
C GLN A 97 18.31 1.07 -1.31
N ALA A 98 17.48 1.62 -0.42
CA ALA A 98 16.42 2.57 -0.79
C ALA A 98 16.99 3.85 -1.42
N ALA A 99 18.07 4.41 -0.86
CA ALA A 99 18.73 5.57 -1.46
C ALA A 99 19.23 5.29 -2.88
N ASN A 100 19.72 4.09 -3.15
CA ASN A 100 20.17 3.73 -4.48
C ASN A 100 19.00 3.58 -5.47
N ILE A 101 17.90 2.94 -5.06
CA ILE A 101 16.69 2.83 -5.90
C ILE A 101 16.07 4.22 -6.15
N ASP A 102 16.05 5.09 -5.15
CA ASP A 102 15.59 6.46 -5.30
C ASP A 102 16.43 7.24 -6.35
N ARG A 103 17.73 7.02 -6.38
CA ARG A 103 18.61 7.63 -7.38
C ARG A 103 18.40 7.04 -8.78
N ILE A 104 18.24 5.73 -8.92
CA ILE A 104 17.93 5.07 -10.19
C ILE A 104 16.62 5.62 -10.75
N SER A 105 15.63 5.79 -9.91
CA SER A 105 14.31 6.30 -10.30
C SER A 105 14.26 7.82 -10.47
N GLY A 106 15.31 8.57 -10.09
CA GLY A 106 15.28 10.05 -10.13
C GLY A 106 14.38 10.67 -9.06
N GLY A 107 14.24 10.04 -7.89
CA GLY A 107 13.46 10.56 -6.75
C GLY A 107 12.01 10.07 -6.69
N ARG A 108 11.67 8.97 -7.36
CA ARG A 108 10.31 8.41 -7.42
C ARG A 108 10.04 7.30 -6.39
N LEU A 109 11.02 6.96 -5.53
CA LEU A 109 10.83 5.95 -4.50
C LEU A 109 10.01 6.53 -3.34
N THR A 110 9.03 5.73 -2.87
CA THR A 110 8.36 5.95 -1.58
C THR A 110 8.27 4.64 -0.82
N LEU A 111 8.12 4.71 0.50
CA LEU A 111 8.02 3.53 1.34
C LEU A 111 6.58 3.35 1.83
N ASN A 112 6.13 2.10 1.91
CA ASN A 112 4.98 1.71 2.72
C ASN A 112 5.45 0.82 3.87
N VAL A 113 5.56 1.38 5.07
CA VAL A 113 6.08 0.67 6.25
C VAL A 113 4.97 -0.16 6.88
N VAL A 114 5.22 -1.47 7.00
CA VAL A 114 4.28 -2.45 7.55
C VAL A 114 4.93 -3.14 8.74
N SER A 115 4.35 -3.00 9.94
CA SER A 115 4.90 -3.59 11.17
C SER A 115 4.72 -5.12 11.25
N SER A 116 4.59 -5.78 10.11
CA SER A 116 4.47 -7.24 9.91
C SER A 116 3.27 -7.86 10.66
N TRP A 117 2.78 -8.98 10.20
CA TRP A 117 1.65 -9.69 10.81
C TRP A 117 1.76 -11.21 10.68
N TRP A 118 2.57 -11.74 9.78
CA TRP A 118 2.65 -13.16 9.46
C TRP A 118 3.80 -13.85 10.19
N ALA A 119 3.48 -14.37 11.37
CA ALA A 119 4.45 -15.08 12.22
C ALA A 119 4.97 -16.37 11.58
N GLY A 120 4.09 -17.09 10.86
CA GLY A 120 4.44 -18.32 10.14
C GLY A 120 5.51 -18.11 9.06
N GLU A 121 5.40 -17.03 8.30
CA GLU A 121 6.39 -16.64 7.30
C GLU A 121 7.74 -16.26 7.97
N ALA A 122 7.68 -15.42 9.02
CA ALA A 122 8.88 -15.01 9.74
C ALA A 122 9.67 -16.24 10.26
N LYS A 123 8.96 -17.23 10.82
CA LYS A 123 9.58 -18.50 11.26
C LYS A 123 10.25 -19.25 10.12
N GLN A 124 9.61 -19.34 8.94
CA GLN A 124 10.20 -20.05 7.78
C GLN A 124 11.46 -19.36 7.24
N TYR A 125 11.53 -18.04 7.35
CA TYR A 125 12.67 -17.24 6.91
C TYR A 125 13.72 -16.98 8.01
N GLY A 126 13.58 -17.64 9.19
CA GLY A 126 14.55 -17.53 10.28
C GLY A 126 14.58 -16.16 10.93
N VAL A 127 13.48 -15.42 10.90
CA VAL A 127 13.34 -14.06 11.45
C VAL A 127 12.56 -14.11 12.75
N GLU A 128 13.07 -13.43 13.79
CA GLU A 128 12.36 -13.29 15.06
C GLU A 128 11.10 -12.44 14.88
N PHE A 129 10.02 -12.83 15.56
CA PHE A 129 8.73 -12.15 15.45
C PHE A 129 8.27 -11.68 16.82
N ASP A 130 8.31 -10.37 17.04
CA ASP A 130 7.93 -9.72 18.29
C ASP A 130 6.41 -9.75 18.52
N GLN A 131 6.01 -9.56 19.79
CA GLN A 131 4.63 -9.25 20.15
C GLN A 131 4.17 -7.93 19.51
N HIS A 132 2.84 -7.75 19.38
CA HIS A 132 2.23 -6.65 18.64
C HIS A 132 2.85 -5.27 18.96
N ASP A 133 2.84 -4.83 20.22
CA ASP A 133 3.31 -3.50 20.58
C ASP A 133 4.83 -3.34 20.46
N ALA A 134 5.58 -4.42 20.71
CA ALA A 134 7.04 -4.45 20.49
C ALA A 134 7.40 -4.29 19.00
N ARG A 135 6.58 -4.82 18.08
CA ARG A 135 6.78 -4.59 16.64
C ARG A 135 6.66 -3.12 16.27
N TYR A 136 5.72 -2.38 16.85
CA TYR A 136 5.59 -0.93 16.62
C TYR A 136 6.72 -0.13 17.27
N ALA A 137 7.18 -0.53 18.45
CA ALA A 137 8.35 0.07 19.09
C ALA A 137 9.63 -0.15 18.25
N ARG A 138 9.84 -1.37 17.74
CA ARG A 138 10.91 -1.69 16.78
C ARG A 138 10.79 -0.86 15.49
N THR A 139 9.59 -0.72 14.95
CA THR A 139 9.32 0.08 13.74
C THR A 139 9.65 1.55 13.96
N ALA A 140 9.33 2.13 15.12
CA ALA A 140 9.67 3.51 15.45
C ALA A 140 11.18 3.73 15.48
N GLU A 141 11.92 2.83 16.10
CA GLU A 141 13.38 2.90 16.18
C GLU A 141 14.02 2.67 14.80
N TRP A 142 13.46 1.74 14.00
CA TRP A 142 13.85 1.51 12.62
C TRP A 142 13.70 2.77 11.75
N LEU A 143 12.57 3.47 11.85
CA LEU A 143 12.32 4.74 11.15
C LEU A 143 13.29 5.83 11.56
N ALA A 144 13.64 5.92 12.85
CA ALA A 144 14.62 6.86 13.35
C ALA A 144 16.00 6.61 12.72
N VAL A 145 16.44 5.35 12.63
CA VAL A 145 17.71 4.99 11.99
C VAL A 145 17.70 5.31 10.50
N VAL A 146 16.68 4.89 9.77
CA VAL A 146 16.58 5.15 8.33
C VAL A 146 16.58 6.65 8.03
N SER A 147 15.76 7.42 8.73
CA SER A 147 15.66 8.87 8.55
C SER A 147 16.97 9.58 8.92
N GLY A 148 17.62 9.16 10.01
CA GLY A 148 18.92 9.69 10.43
C GLY A 148 20.01 9.42 9.41
N MET A 149 20.07 8.21 8.86
CA MET A 149 21.01 7.83 7.80
C MET A 149 20.82 8.65 6.50
N TRP A 150 19.59 9.01 6.17
CA TRP A 150 19.30 9.81 4.98
C TRP A 150 19.62 11.30 5.15
N SER A 151 19.51 11.82 6.37
CA SER A 151 19.64 13.27 6.62
C SER A 151 21.03 13.69 7.10
N ALA A 152 21.66 12.93 7.98
CA ALA A 152 22.94 13.29 8.60
C ALA A 152 24.15 12.87 7.76
N SER A 153 25.24 13.63 7.79
CA SER A 153 26.52 13.24 7.18
C SER A 153 27.15 12.04 7.89
N ARG A 154 27.03 11.99 9.21
CA ARG A 154 27.36 10.88 10.11
C ARG A 154 26.22 10.67 11.09
N PHE A 155 25.88 9.43 11.37
CA PHE A 155 24.76 9.10 12.23
C PHE A 155 25.10 7.98 13.19
N SER A 156 24.76 8.19 14.46
CA SER A 156 24.85 7.16 15.50
C SER A 156 23.49 7.00 16.18
N HIS A 157 23.15 5.78 16.51
CA HIS A 157 21.95 5.41 17.26
C HIS A 157 22.27 4.27 18.21
N ALA A 158 21.81 4.38 19.44
CA ALA A 158 21.95 3.35 20.46
C ALA A 158 20.58 3.14 21.13
N GLY A 159 19.79 2.27 20.53
CA GLY A 159 18.43 1.96 21.00
C GLY A 159 18.30 0.57 21.59
N THR A 160 17.06 0.17 21.77
CA THR A 160 16.71 -1.17 22.27
C THR A 160 16.86 -2.25 21.20
N TYR A 161 16.48 -1.93 19.97
CA TYR A 161 16.43 -2.87 18.85
C TYR A 161 17.58 -2.71 17.88
N TYR A 162 18.11 -1.49 17.74
CA TYR A 162 19.14 -1.20 16.74
C TYR A 162 20.28 -0.38 17.33
N ARG A 163 21.48 -0.69 16.85
CA ARG A 163 22.68 0.08 17.16
C ARG A 163 23.45 0.34 15.88
N VAL A 164 23.76 1.60 15.60
CA VAL A 164 24.67 2.04 14.55
C VAL A 164 25.64 3.06 15.14
N GLU A 165 26.88 3.06 14.68
CA GLU A 165 27.94 3.88 15.23
C GLU A 165 28.69 4.57 14.09
N ASP A 166 28.72 5.89 14.13
CA ASP A 166 29.40 6.76 13.16
C ASP A 166 29.12 6.39 11.69
N ALA A 167 27.90 5.98 11.40
CA ALA A 167 27.51 5.44 10.10
C ALA A 167 27.45 6.53 9.04
N ILE A 168 27.95 6.20 7.84
CA ILE A 168 27.94 7.06 6.68
C ILE A 168 27.07 6.40 5.60
N LEU A 169 26.15 7.15 5.01
CA LEU A 169 25.38 6.76 3.85
C LEU A 169 25.59 7.78 2.73
N GLU A 170 26.34 7.39 1.72
CA GLU A 170 26.52 8.15 0.49
C GLU A 170 26.39 7.20 -0.73
N PRO A 171 25.76 7.68 -1.84
CA PRO A 171 25.08 8.97 -1.99
C PRO A 171 23.75 9.00 -1.24
N LYS A 172 23.30 10.20 -0.84
CA LYS A 172 21.97 10.42 -0.25
C LYS A 172 20.87 10.18 -1.29
N PRO A 173 19.61 9.91 -0.87
CA PRO A 173 18.46 9.93 -1.78
C PRO A 173 18.39 11.24 -2.59
N VAL A 174 17.72 11.20 -3.74
CA VAL A 174 17.41 12.38 -4.56
C VAL A 174 16.21 13.13 -3.99
N ALA A 175 15.18 12.41 -3.57
CA ALA A 175 13.96 12.96 -2.97
C ALA A 175 14.25 13.88 -1.77
N ARG A 176 13.52 15.00 -1.69
CA ARG A 176 13.70 15.99 -0.61
C ARG A 176 12.41 16.22 0.16
N PRO A 177 12.47 16.30 1.50
CA PRO A 177 13.67 16.16 2.35
C PRO A 177 14.21 14.71 2.37
N ARG A 178 13.41 13.72 2.02
CA ARG A 178 13.69 12.28 1.93
C ARG A 178 12.57 11.60 1.13
N PRO A 179 12.70 10.32 0.75
CA PRO A 179 11.57 9.53 0.24
C PRO A 179 10.36 9.59 1.18
N THR A 180 9.17 9.76 0.61
CA THR A 180 7.91 9.81 1.38
C THR A 180 7.67 8.48 2.08
N ILE A 181 7.25 8.52 3.32
CA ILE A 181 6.95 7.35 4.14
C ILE A 181 5.45 7.26 4.37
N TYR A 182 4.83 6.27 3.76
CA TYR A 182 3.49 5.80 4.07
C TYR A 182 3.55 4.69 5.11
N ALA A 183 2.53 4.56 5.93
CA ALA A 183 2.34 3.39 6.78
C ALA A 183 0.85 3.13 7.00
N GLY A 184 0.50 1.88 7.25
CA GLY A 184 -0.85 1.44 7.56
C GLY A 184 -0.94 0.79 8.94
N GLY A 185 -2.15 0.74 9.48
CA GLY A 185 -2.46 0.08 10.74
C GLY A 185 -3.63 0.73 11.49
N GLU A 186 -4.41 -0.06 12.19
CA GLU A 186 -5.65 0.39 12.85
C GLU A 186 -5.52 0.48 14.38
N SER A 187 -4.49 -0.16 14.97
CA SER A 187 -4.26 -0.13 16.41
C SER A 187 -3.81 1.25 16.90
N GLU A 188 -3.99 1.52 18.18
CA GLU A 188 -3.52 2.76 18.81
C GLU A 188 -2.00 2.95 18.63
N ALA A 189 -1.22 1.88 18.78
CA ALA A 189 0.22 1.89 18.56
C ALA A 189 0.57 2.31 17.13
N ALA A 190 -0.14 1.75 16.12
CA ALA A 190 0.03 2.11 14.72
C ALA A 190 -0.29 3.58 14.46
N LYS A 191 -1.48 4.03 14.87
CA LYS A 191 -1.93 5.41 14.64
C LYS A 191 -0.99 6.44 15.28
N ASN A 192 -0.50 6.18 16.48
CA ASN A 192 0.43 7.07 17.17
C ASN A 192 1.80 7.11 16.47
N LEU A 193 2.32 5.96 16.03
CA LEU A 193 3.54 5.90 15.22
C LEU A 193 3.38 6.71 13.93
N ILE A 194 2.31 6.46 13.17
CA ILE A 194 2.07 7.12 11.87
C ILE A 194 1.95 8.64 12.06
N ALA A 195 1.20 9.08 13.06
CA ALA A 195 1.01 10.50 13.33
C ALA A 195 2.31 11.22 13.70
N ARG A 196 3.29 10.54 14.27
CA ARG A 196 4.56 11.11 14.70
C ARG A 196 5.67 10.99 13.65
N ASP A 197 5.80 9.83 13.00
CA ASP A 197 7.01 9.45 12.28
C ASP A 197 6.82 9.28 10.76
N CYS A 198 5.56 9.28 10.26
CA CYS A 198 5.27 9.08 8.84
C CYS A 198 4.71 10.34 8.16
N ASP A 199 4.70 10.33 6.83
CA ASP A 199 4.16 11.43 6.01
C ASP A 199 2.74 11.17 5.55
N ALA A 200 2.31 9.89 5.51
CA ALA A 200 1.01 9.50 5.01
C ALA A 200 0.45 8.28 5.74
N TYR A 201 -0.87 8.24 5.86
CA TYR A 201 -1.63 7.11 6.40
C TYR A 201 -2.32 6.36 5.27
N LEU A 202 -1.99 5.09 5.10
CA LEU A 202 -2.61 4.20 4.13
C LEU A 202 -3.62 3.29 4.84
N MET A 203 -4.88 3.38 4.44
CA MET A 203 -6.01 2.68 5.04
C MET A 203 -6.44 1.49 4.18
N HIS A 204 -6.92 0.43 4.82
CA HIS A 204 -7.71 -0.59 4.13
C HIS A 204 -9.00 0.01 3.55
N GLY A 205 -9.66 -0.74 2.65
CA GLY A 205 -10.94 -0.35 2.12
C GLY A 205 -12.00 -0.21 3.22
N ASP A 206 -12.66 0.94 3.23
CA ASP A 206 -13.81 1.27 4.07
C ASP A 206 -14.69 2.28 3.33
N PRO A 207 -15.98 2.43 3.66
CA PRO A 207 -16.83 3.46 3.07
C PRO A 207 -16.35 4.89 3.37
N PRO A 208 -16.66 5.88 2.50
CA PRO A 208 -16.14 7.25 2.63
C PRO A 208 -16.44 7.92 3.98
N GLU A 209 -17.60 7.65 4.58
CA GLU A 209 -17.98 8.22 5.89
C GLU A 209 -17.11 7.71 7.03
N ARG A 210 -16.67 6.45 6.97
CA ARG A 210 -15.73 5.88 7.94
C ARG A 210 -14.32 6.40 7.71
N VAL A 211 -13.94 6.49 6.45
CA VAL A 211 -12.64 7.07 6.07
C VAL A 211 -12.55 8.53 6.53
N ALA A 212 -13.62 9.33 6.39
CA ALA A 212 -13.66 10.71 6.90
C ALA A 212 -13.41 10.77 8.41
N ALA A 213 -13.99 9.85 9.20
CA ALA A 213 -13.74 9.77 10.63
C ALA A 213 -12.29 9.42 10.97
N LYS A 214 -11.68 8.46 10.24
CA LYS A 214 -10.25 8.11 10.38
C LYS A 214 -9.34 9.28 10.01
N VAL A 215 -9.65 10.00 8.94
CA VAL A 215 -8.92 11.21 8.53
C VAL A 215 -8.96 12.27 9.63
N ALA A 216 -10.13 12.51 10.23
CA ALA A 216 -10.28 13.48 11.31
C ALA A 216 -9.48 13.08 12.57
N ASP A 217 -9.53 11.80 12.98
CA ASP A 217 -8.74 11.26 14.10
C ASP A 217 -7.24 11.45 13.86
N MET A 218 -6.76 11.07 12.68
CA MET A 218 -5.33 11.13 12.35
C MET A 218 -4.80 12.57 12.24
N ARG A 219 -5.62 13.49 11.73
CA ARG A 219 -5.29 14.93 11.74
C ARG A 219 -5.16 15.47 13.17
N ALA A 220 -6.08 15.09 14.04
CA ALA A 220 -6.03 15.48 15.46
C ALA A 220 -4.81 14.87 16.18
N ARG A 221 -4.44 13.62 15.89
CA ARG A 221 -3.21 12.99 16.41
C ARG A 221 -1.96 13.70 15.92
N ARG A 222 -1.91 14.03 14.63
CA ARG A 222 -0.77 14.76 14.04
C ARG A 222 -0.53 16.10 14.72
N THR A 223 -1.57 16.86 14.98
CA THR A 223 -1.49 18.14 15.71
C THR A 223 -0.99 17.97 17.14
N ARG A 224 -1.39 16.88 17.83
CA ARG A 224 -0.93 16.60 19.20
C ARG A 224 0.52 16.08 19.24
N ALA A 225 0.98 15.40 18.20
CA ALA A 225 2.31 14.81 18.15
C ALA A 225 3.41 15.87 18.11
N ASP A 226 3.26 16.86 17.26
CA ASP A 226 4.16 18.02 17.18
C ASP A 226 3.54 19.11 16.29
N GLY A 227 3.52 20.33 16.77
CA GLY A 227 2.97 21.47 16.05
C GLY A 227 3.74 21.91 14.80
N GLY A 228 4.90 21.33 14.49
CA GLY A 228 5.74 21.69 13.34
C GLY A 228 5.73 20.69 12.19
N LEU A 229 5.08 19.54 12.35
CA LEU A 229 5.07 18.50 11.32
C LEU A 229 4.11 18.85 10.16
N PRO A 230 4.48 18.57 8.88
CA PRO A 230 3.59 18.73 7.76
C PRO A 230 2.30 17.92 7.93
N PRO A 231 1.16 18.36 7.35
CA PRO A 231 -0.07 17.58 7.36
C PRO A 231 0.12 16.19 6.77
N LEU A 232 -0.55 15.19 7.34
CA LEU A 232 -0.58 13.84 6.78
C LEU A 232 -1.33 13.81 5.45
N LYS A 233 -0.83 13.02 4.51
CA LYS A 233 -1.56 12.58 3.33
C LYS A 233 -2.35 11.31 3.66
N PHE A 234 -3.42 11.04 2.90
CA PHE A 234 -4.32 9.92 3.15
C PHE A 234 -4.53 9.07 1.90
N GLY A 235 -4.23 7.78 2.01
CA GLY A 235 -4.52 6.80 0.97
C GLY A 235 -5.52 5.76 1.44
N VAL A 236 -6.33 5.24 0.51
CA VAL A 236 -7.32 4.18 0.77
C VAL A 236 -7.17 3.08 -0.25
N ALA A 237 -7.16 1.82 0.20
CA ALA A 237 -7.23 0.66 -0.66
C ALA A 237 -8.64 0.49 -1.23
N GLY A 238 -8.75 0.15 -2.51
CA GLY A 238 -10.02 -0.15 -3.16
C GLY A 238 -9.90 -1.28 -4.17
N TYR A 239 -10.92 -2.12 -4.25
CA TYR A 239 -11.08 -3.09 -5.31
C TYR A 239 -12.18 -2.63 -6.24
N VAL A 240 -11.88 -2.56 -7.53
CA VAL A 240 -12.79 -2.02 -8.55
C VAL A 240 -13.51 -3.14 -9.28
N VAL A 241 -14.83 -3.04 -9.36
CA VAL A 241 -15.67 -3.87 -10.22
C VAL A 241 -16.48 -2.91 -11.11
N CYS A 242 -15.95 -2.60 -12.28
CA CYS A 242 -16.60 -1.75 -13.28
C CYS A 242 -17.35 -2.61 -14.31
N ALA A 243 -18.64 -2.37 -14.50
CA ALA A 243 -19.45 -3.11 -15.45
C ALA A 243 -20.45 -2.19 -16.15
N ASP A 244 -20.96 -2.63 -17.32
CA ASP A 244 -21.94 -1.88 -18.11
C ASP A 244 -23.27 -1.67 -17.35
N THR A 245 -23.56 -2.52 -16.38
CA THR A 245 -24.76 -2.43 -15.54
C THR A 245 -24.46 -2.82 -14.09
N ASP A 246 -25.18 -2.22 -13.17
CA ASP A 246 -25.14 -2.54 -11.74
C ASP A 246 -25.44 -4.02 -11.45
N ALA A 247 -26.33 -4.64 -12.22
CA ALA A 247 -26.64 -6.06 -12.07
C ALA A 247 -25.43 -6.96 -12.41
N ARG A 248 -24.65 -6.64 -13.45
CA ARG A 248 -23.42 -7.36 -13.80
C ARG A 248 -22.35 -7.14 -12.74
N ALA A 249 -22.18 -5.92 -12.24
CA ALA A 249 -21.24 -5.63 -11.18
C ALA A 249 -21.54 -6.45 -9.92
N ARG A 250 -22.81 -6.52 -9.51
CA ARG A 250 -23.23 -7.34 -8.33
C ARG A 250 -23.03 -8.84 -8.56
N ALA A 251 -23.28 -9.33 -9.77
CA ALA A 251 -23.04 -10.74 -10.10
C ALA A 251 -21.56 -11.10 -10.00
N GLU A 252 -20.68 -10.18 -10.43
CA GLU A 252 -19.23 -10.35 -10.27
C GLU A 252 -18.82 -10.35 -8.80
N VAL A 253 -19.32 -9.42 -8.00
CA VAL A 253 -19.06 -9.42 -6.53
C VAL A 253 -19.48 -10.76 -5.91
N ALA A 254 -20.67 -11.26 -6.24
CA ALA A 254 -21.13 -12.54 -5.72
C ALA A 254 -20.22 -13.71 -6.12
N ARG A 255 -19.66 -13.68 -7.33
CA ARG A 255 -18.70 -14.67 -7.82
C ARG A 255 -17.38 -14.64 -7.05
N ILE A 256 -16.80 -13.47 -6.87
CA ILE A 256 -15.48 -13.32 -6.24
C ILE A 256 -15.49 -13.46 -4.72
N THR A 257 -16.66 -13.38 -4.09
CA THR A 257 -16.84 -13.57 -2.64
C THR A 257 -17.39 -14.95 -2.28
N ASP A 258 -17.57 -15.87 -3.23
CA ASP A 258 -18.02 -17.24 -2.93
C ASP A 258 -16.88 -18.03 -2.24
N VAL A 259 -16.88 -18.01 -0.92
CA VAL A 259 -15.84 -18.64 -0.07
C VAL A 259 -15.74 -20.16 -0.20
N ARG A 260 -16.69 -20.82 -0.90
CA ARG A 260 -16.67 -22.27 -1.11
C ARG A 260 -15.67 -22.71 -2.18
N GLN A 261 -15.12 -21.78 -2.96
CA GLN A 261 -14.33 -22.07 -4.15
C GLN A 261 -12.85 -22.39 -3.88
N SER A 262 -12.28 -22.00 -2.74
CA SER A 262 -10.86 -22.24 -2.47
C SER A 262 -10.56 -22.39 -0.97
N ALA A 263 -9.77 -23.41 -0.62
CA ALA A 263 -9.22 -23.57 0.73
C ALA A 263 -7.83 -22.93 0.87
N ALA A 264 -7.00 -22.96 -0.17
CA ALA A 264 -5.61 -22.50 -0.12
C ALA A 264 -5.50 -20.98 0.15
N GLY A 265 -6.37 -20.17 -0.45
CA GLY A 265 -6.40 -18.71 -0.25
C GLY A 265 -6.77 -18.28 1.17
N TYR A 266 -7.31 -19.18 1.99
CA TYR A 266 -7.70 -18.89 3.38
C TYR A 266 -6.75 -19.52 4.42
N ALA A 267 -5.67 -20.14 4.01
CA ALA A 267 -4.74 -20.84 4.90
C ALA A 267 -4.21 -19.94 6.02
N ASN A 268 -4.00 -18.66 5.74
CA ASN A 268 -3.43 -17.70 6.69
C ASN A 268 -4.48 -16.87 7.47
N TYR A 269 -5.77 -17.09 7.24
CA TYR A 269 -6.83 -16.25 7.85
C TYR A 269 -6.75 -16.19 9.37
N GLN A 270 -6.57 -17.34 10.02
CA GLN A 270 -6.49 -17.43 11.49
C GLN A 270 -5.19 -16.78 12.02
N ASP A 271 -4.07 -17.00 11.36
CA ASP A 271 -2.78 -16.39 11.75
C ASP A 271 -2.84 -14.87 11.60
N TRP A 272 -3.44 -14.39 10.53
CA TRP A 272 -3.66 -12.97 10.33
C TRP A 272 -4.55 -12.34 11.41
N LEU A 273 -5.68 -12.98 11.77
CA LEU A 273 -6.56 -12.51 12.85
C LEU A 273 -5.84 -12.50 14.20
N ALA A 274 -5.03 -13.51 14.50
CA ALA A 274 -4.32 -13.63 15.77
C ALA A 274 -3.23 -12.57 15.95
N ASN A 275 -2.64 -12.10 14.87
CA ASN A 275 -1.47 -11.19 14.88
C ASN A 275 -1.80 -9.74 14.51
N THR A 276 -3.07 -9.42 14.22
CA THR A 276 -3.52 -8.05 13.89
C THR A 276 -4.53 -7.55 14.92
N GLN A 277 -4.45 -6.25 15.25
CA GLN A 277 -5.46 -5.55 16.01
C GLN A 277 -6.30 -4.69 15.06
N LEU A 278 -7.51 -5.14 14.80
CA LEU A 278 -8.44 -4.53 13.86
C LEU A 278 -9.52 -3.75 14.58
N GLU A 279 -9.95 -2.63 14.00
CA GLU A 279 -11.08 -1.85 14.51
C GLU A 279 -12.42 -2.61 14.41
N GLN A 280 -12.50 -3.61 13.52
CA GLN A 280 -13.69 -4.41 13.26
C GLN A 280 -13.35 -5.85 12.93
N GLN A 281 -14.29 -6.74 13.22
CA GLN A 281 -14.24 -8.10 12.69
C GLN A 281 -14.29 -8.10 11.17
N VAL A 282 -13.50 -8.97 10.58
CA VAL A 282 -13.43 -9.21 9.14
C VAL A 282 -14.00 -10.58 8.86
N SER A 283 -15.04 -10.66 8.04
CA SER A 283 -15.62 -11.92 7.61
C SER A 283 -14.74 -12.63 6.56
N LEU A 284 -15.02 -13.89 6.27
CA LEU A 284 -14.34 -14.58 5.17
C LEU A 284 -14.64 -13.94 3.82
N GLU A 285 -15.84 -13.41 3.62
CA GLU A 285 -16.23 -12.69 2.41
C GLU A 285 -15.39 -11.40 2.24
N ASP A 286 -15.20 -10.63 3.32
CA ASP A 286 -14.33 -9.46 3.30
C ASP A 286 -12.85 -9.84 3.05
N TYR A 287 -12.43 -10.99 3.57
CA TYR A 287 -11.08 -11.52 3.39
C TYR A 287 -10.86 -12.12 1.99
N SER A 288 -11.93 -12.44 1.24
CA SER A 288 -11.87 -12.97 -0.13
C SER A 288 -11.11 -12.06 -1.07
N VAL A 289 -11.21 -10.75 -0.88
CA VAL A 289 -10.53 -9.72 -1.66
C VAL A 289 -9.48 -9.05 -0.80
N SER A 290 -8.27 -9.02 -1.30
CA SER A 290 -7.12 -8.43 -0.59
C SER A 290 -7.41 -7.01 -0.08
N ASN A 291 -6.82 -6.66 1.05
CA ASN A 291 -6.90 -5.33 1.67
C ASN A 291 -8.33 -4.84 1.99
N ARG A 292 -9.32 -5.75 2.09
CA ARG A 292 -10.74 -5.39 2.27
C ARG A 292 -11.24 -4.42 1.18
N GLY A 293 -10.67 -4.50 -0.01
CA GLY A 293 -10.87 -3.50 -1.07
C GLY A 293 -12.33 -3.32 -1.47
N LEU A 294 -13.18 -4.35 -1.40
CA LEU A 294 -14.61 -4.25 -1.72
C LEU A 294 -15.39 -3.31 -0.80
N ARG A 295 -14.95 -3.13 0.47
CA ARG A 295 -15.62 -2.21 1.40
C ARG A 295 -15.57 -0.75 0.96
N ALA A 296 -14.64 -0.38 0.11
CA ALA A 296 -14.59 0.95 -0.50
C ALA A 296 -15.83 1.25 -1.38
N GLY A 297 -16.51 0.20 -1.84
CA GLY A 297 -17.72 0.34 -2.65
C GLY A 297 -17.47 0.88 -4.05
N LEU A 298 -16.31 0.58 -4.64
CA LEU A 298 -15.99 0.94 -6.04
C LEU A 298 -16.55 -0.13 -6.98
N VAL A 299 -17.87 -0.32 -6.93
CA VAL A 299 -18.62 -1.37 -7.62
C VAL A 299 -19.81 -0.74 -8.33
N GLY A 300 -19.97 -1.01 -9.62
CA GLY A 300 -21.08 -0.51 -10.41
C GLY A 300 -20.70 -0.07 -11.82
N THR A 301 -21.44 0.90 -12.36
CA THR A 301 -21.08 1.54 -13.63
C THR A 301 -19.95 2.55 -13.45
N ALA A 302 -19.34 3.01 -14.54
CA ALA A 302 -18.29 4.02 -14.49
C ALA A 302 -18.74 5.30 -13.75
N GLU A 303 -19.99 5.75 -13.96
CA GLU A 303 -20.56 6.93 -13.30
C GLU A 303 -20.73 6.73 -11.80
N GLN A 304 -21.20 5.54 -11.38
CA GLN A 304 -21.35 5.20 -9.95
C GLN A 304 -20.00 5.17 -9.24
N ILE A 305 -19.00 4.58 -9.89
CA ILE A 305 -17.62 4.53 -9.36
C ILE A 305 -17.03 5.93 -9.28
N ALA A 306 -17.19 6.76 -10.32
CA ALA A 306 -16.69 8.13 -10.33
C ALA A 306 -17.34 8.98 -9.22
N GLN A 307 -18.64 8.83 -8.98
CA GLN A 307 -19.34 9.50 -7.86
C GLN A 307 -18.77 9.06 -6.50
N ARG A 308 -18.53 7.75 -6.32
CA ARG A 308 -17.92 7.20 -5.09
C ARG A 308 -16.50 7.74 -4.88
N ILE A 309 -15.71 7.87 -5.94
CA ILE A 309 -14.37 8.48 -5.88
C ILE A 309 -14.44 9.94 -5.44
N ALA A 310 -15.40 10.70 -5.96
CA ALA A 310 -15.61 12.08 -5.53
C ALA A 310 -16.05 12.21 -4.04
N GLU A 311 -16.68 11.16 -3.47
CA GLU A 311 -16.96 11.09 -2.02
C GLU A 311 -15.68 10.88 -1.21
N PHE A 312 -14.76 10.05 -1.65
CA PHE A 312 -13.44 9.88 -1.01
C PHE A 312 -12.62 11.17 -1.04
N GLU A 313 -12.62 11.91 -2.15
CA GLU A 313 -11.95 13.21 -2.20
C GLU A 313 -12.55 14.19 -1.18
N ARG A 314 -13.88 14.21 -1.04
CA ARG A 314 -14.58 15.02 0.01
C ARG A 314 -14.25 14.56 1.43
N ALA A 315 -14.00 13.28 1.64
CA ALA A 315 -13.55 12.72 2.91
C ALA A 315 -12.10 13.07 3.25
N GLY A 316 -11.36 13.70 2.34
CA GLY A 316 -9.99 14.16 2.52
C GLY A 316 -8.94 13.11 2.11
N VAL A 317 -9.29 12.20 1.22
CA VAL A 317 -8.37 11.21 0.62
C VAL A 317 -7.60 11.86 -0.52
N ASP A 318 -6.29 11.64 -0.55
CA ASP A 318 -5.37 12.14 -1.58
C ASP A 318 -5.06 11.09 -2.65
N LEU A 319 -5.10 9.80 -2.26
CA LEU A 319 -4.70 8.65 -3.07
C LEU A 319 -5.70 7.50 -2.94
N LEU A 320 -6.21 7.01 -4.06
CA LEU A 320 -6.82 5.69 -4.13
C LEU A 320 -5.80 4.67 -4.64
N LEU A 321 -5.60 3.62 -3.87
CA LEU A 321 -4.71 2.52 -4.20
C LEU A 321 -5.57 1.32 -4.61
N LEU A 322 -5.60 1.02 -5.89
CA LEU A 322 -6.61 0.20 -6.53
C LEU A 322 -6.12 -1.21 -6.85
N GLN A 323 -7.05 -2.13 -6.90
CA GLN A 323 -6.87 -3.51 -7.35
C GLN A 323 -7.96 -3.84 -8.36
N PHE A 324 -7.60 -4.64 -9.37
CA PHE A 324 -8.46 -5.02 -10.48
C PHE A 324 -8.23 -6.50 -10.82
N SER A 325 -9.19 -7.15 -11.46
CA SER A 325 -9.02 -8.52 -11.96
C SER A 325 -9.86 -8.77 -13.22
N PRO A 326 -9.24 -9.16 -14.35
CA PRO A 326 -7.80 -9.14 -14.60
C PRO A 326 -7.24 -7.72 -14.61
N GLN A 327 -6.02 -7.54 -14.09
CA GLN A 327 -5.55 -6.19 -13.78
C GLN A 327 -5.29 -5.34 -15.02
N TYR A 328 -4.69 -5.89 -16.05
CA TYR A 328 -4.26 -5.12 -17.22
C TYR A 328 -5.47 -4.51 -17.94
N GLU A 329 -6.45 -5.33 -18.27
CA GLU A 329 -7.65 -4.95 -19.03
C GLU A 329 -8.54 -4.00 -18.23
N GLU A 330 -8.76 -4.30 -16.94
CA GLU A 330 -9.63 -3.49 -16.10
C GLU A 330 -9.00 -2.16 -15.71
N MET A 331 -7.68 -2.06 -15.64
CA MET A 331 -6.98 -0.77 -15.49
C MET A 331 -7.13 0.11 -16.73
N GLU A 332 -7.04 -0.46 -17.93
CA GLU A 332 -7.29 0.28 -19.17
C GLU A 332 -8.72 0.80 -19.23
N ARG A 333 -9.68 -0.06 -18.88
CA ARG A 333 -11.09 0.32 -18.80
C ARG A 333 -11.31 1.46 -17.79
N PHE A 334 -10.75 1.34 -16.59
CA PHE A 334 -10.86 2.36 -15.55
C PHE A 334 -10.26 3.70 -16.01
N ALA A 335 -9.11 3.67 -16.66
CA ALA A 335 -8.47 4.87 -17.17
C ALA A 335 -9.29 5.55 -18.28
N ALA A 336 -9.91 4.76 -19.15
CA ALA A 336 -10.70 5.28 -20.27
C ALA A 336 -12.10 5.77 -19.85
N GLU A 337 -12.76 5.06 -18.94
CA GLU A 337 -14.17 5.29 -18.62
C GLU A 337 -14.36 6.06 -17.29
N VAL A 338 -13.53 5.82 -16.27
CA VAL A 338 -13.76 6.37 -14.91
C VAL A 338 -12.95 7.63 -14.65
N ILE A 339 -11.66 7.65 -14.99
CA ILE A 339 -10.79 8.82 -14.69
C ILE A 339 -11.35 10.11 -15.29
N PRO A 340 -11.79 10.18 -16.57
CA PRO A 340 -12.37 11.41 -17.12
C PRO A 340 -13.60 11.91 -16.38
N LEU A 341 -14.48 10.98 -15.98
CA LEU A 341 -15.67 11.35 -15.20
C LEU A 341 -15.32 11.92 -13.82
N VAL A 342 -14.29 11.36 -13.17
CA VAL A 342 -13.81 11.92 -11.89
C VAL A 342 -13.24 13.32 -12.08
N GLU A 343 -12.49 13.56 -13.15
CA GLU A 343 -11.94 14.88 -13.46
C GLU A 343 -13.05 15.91 -13.70
N GLU A 344 -14.08 15.55 -14.44
CA GLU A 344 -15.27 16.42 -14.65
C GLU A 344 -15.98 16.75 -13.33
N LEU A 345 -16.23 15.75 -12.48
CA LEU A 345 -16.89 15.92 -11.19
C LEU A 345 -16.10 16.78 -10.19
N THR A 346 -14.78 16.82 -10.33
CA THR A 346 -13.87 17.52 -9.41
C THR A 346 -13.28 18.82 -9.96
N ALA A 347 -13.38 19.06 -11.28
CA ALA A 347 -12.85 20.26 -11.96
C ALA A 347 -13.37 21.59 -11.37
N GLY A 348 -14.65 21.64 -11.00
CA GLY A 348 -15.26 22.84 -10.40
C GLY A 348 -14.73 23.22 -9.00
N ARG A 349 -13.91 22.36 -8.37
CA ARG A 349 -13.34 22.54 -7.02
C ARG A 349 -11.88 22.96 -6.99
N ARG A 350 -11.19 22.83 -8.12
CA ARG A 350 -9.79 23.23 -8.28
C ARG A 350 -9.64 24.70 -8.69
N ALA A 351 -10.71 25.52 -8.63
CA ALA A 351 -10.59 26.95 -8.84
C ALA A 351 -9.61 27.53 -7.80
N PRO A 352 -8.60 28.32 -8.21
CA PRO A 352 -7.61 28.85 -7.29
C PRO A 352 -8.29 29.69 -6.22
N ALA A 353 -7.99 29.43 -4.97
CA ALA A 353 -8.24 30.39 -3.90
C ALA A 353 -7.49 31.68 -4.31
N ARG A 354 -8.26 32.74 -4.60
CA ARG A 354 -7.73 34.07 -4.91
C ARG A 354 -7.13 34.69 -3.66
#